data_75281c8167b24acd1e8293c138af8c32
#
_entry.id   75281c8167b24acd1e8293c138af8c32
#
_cell.length_a   1.000
_cell.length_b   1.000
_cell.length_c   1.000
_cell.angle_alpha   90.00
_cell.angle_beta   90.00
_cell.angle_gamma   90.00
#
_symmetry.space_group_name_H-M   'P 1'
#
loop_
_entity.id
_entity.type
_entity.pdbx_description
1 polymer ?
#
loop_
_entity_poly.entity_id
_entity_poly.type
_entity_poly.pdbx_seq_one_letter_code
_entity_poly.pdbx_strand_id
1 'polypeptide(L)'
;MFSQDEVDCALSLLDETFADPEQPDPYRFVVAADVEDAALVLGYACFGTTPLTHGTCDLYWIAVDPALHGGGIGRVLFDEVARVLRADGKHQLVIETSSRADYEPTRAFYLRVGCVEEARVRDFYSRGDDKVFYVRRLATS
;
A
#
# COMPACT_ATOMS: atom_id res chain seq x y z
N MET A 1 0.83 -1.29 -22.55
CA MET A 1 0.53 -0.53 -21.33
C MET A 1 -0.90 -0.06 -21.36
N PHE A 2 -1.63 -0.27 -20.29
CA PHE A 2 -3.03 0.18 -20.20
C PHE A 2 -3.08 1.69 -19.97
N SER A 3 -4.03 2.38 -20.62
CA SER A 3 -4.36 3.74 -20.25
C SER A 3 -5.07 3.76 -18.88
N GLN A 4 -5.20 4.94 -18.27
CA GLN A 4 -5.91 5.04 -16.99
C GLN A 4 -7.37 4.58 -17.12
N ASP A 5 -8.03 4.92 -18.23
CA ASP A 5 -9.40 4.48 -18.48
C ASP A 5 -9.51 2.97 -18.64
N GLU A 6 -8.53 2.35 -19.30
CA GLU A 6 -8.48 0.89 -19.43
C GLU A 6 -8.26 0.22 -18.08
N VAL A 7 -7.41 0.79 -17.23
CA VAL A 7 -7.19 0.31 -15.87
C VAL A 7 -8.49 0.38 -15.08
N ASP A 8 -9.18 1.52 -15.09
CA ASP A 8 -10.42 1.71 -14.35
C ASP A 8 -11.52 0.75 -14.80
N CYS A 9 -11.59 0.47 -16.12
CA CYS A 9 -12.58 -0.47 -16.66
C CYS A 9 -12.23 -1.94 -16.39
N ALA A 10 -10.93 -2.24 -16.20
CA ALA A 10 -10.45 -3.61 -16.05
C ALA A 10 -10.37 -4.08 -14.59
N LEU A 11 -10.49 -3.16 -13.62
CA LEU A 11 -10.28 -3.50 -12.22
C LEU A 11 -11.56 -3.85 -11.49
N SER A 12 -11.48 -4.91 -10.70
CA SER A 12 -12.43 -5.24 -9.66
C SER A 12 -11.66 -5.26 -8.34
N LEU A 13 -12.05 -4.42 -7.39
CA LEU A 13 -11.37 -4.33 -6.10
C LEU A 13 -12.10 -5.17 -5.07
N LEU A 14 -11.36 -6.05 -4.41
CA LEU A 14 -11.86 -6.94 -3.37
C LEU A 14 -11.12 -6.62 -2.07
N ASP A 15 -11.89 -6.38 -1.01
CA ASP A 15 -11.35 -6.18 0.34
C ASP A 15 -11.52 -7.48 1.11
N GLU A 16 -10.40 -8.11 1.45
CA GLU A 16 -10.40 -9.39 2.16
C GLU A 16 -9.64 -9.24 3.48
N THR A 17 -10.16 -9.91 4.50
CA THR A 17 -9.55 -9.93 5.83
C THR A 17 -9.18 -11.36 6.19
N PHE A 18 -7.89 -11.57 6.50
CA PHE A 18 -7.40 -12.85 6.95
C PHE A 18 -7.04 -12.74 8.43
N ALA A 19 -7.70 -13.54 9.27
CA ALA A 19 -7.45 -13.58 10.69
C ALA A 19 -6.56 -14.78 11.02
N ASP A 20 -5.42 -14.49 11.65
CA ASP A 20 -4.60 -15.52 12.27
C ASP A 20 -5.09 -15.65 13.72
N PRO A 21 -5.49 -16.86 14.18
CA PRO A 21 -5.97 -17.03 15.55
C PRO A 21 -4.97 -16.60 16.64
N GLU A 22 -3.68 -16.57 16.30
CA GLU A 22 -2.63 -16.16 17.23
C GLU A 22 -2.32 -14.66 17.17
N GLN A 23 -2.93 -13.93 16.23
CA GLN A 23 -2.72 -12.49 16.05
C GLN A 23 -3.97 -11.74 16.52
N PRO A 24 -3.82 -10.73 17.40
CA PRO A 24 -4.98 -9.95 17.84
C PRO A 24 -5.61 -9.12 16.73
N ASP A 25 -4.83 -8.70 15.73
CA ASP A 25 -5.29 -7.90 14.59
C ASP A 25 -5.07 -8.66 13.29
N PRO A 26 -6.10 -8.85 12.48
CA PRO A 26 -5.94 -9.57 11.22
C PRO A 26 -5.21 -8.72 10.18
N TYR A 27 -4.50 -9.41 9.28
CA TYR A 27 -4.04 -8.76 8.05
C TYR A 27 -5.22 -8.52 7.12
N ARG A 28 -5.21 -7.37 6.48
CA ARG A 28 -6.24 -7.00 5.50
C ARG A 28 -5.58 -6.88 4.13
N PHE A 29 -6.36 -7.20 3.10
CA PHE A 29 -5.89 -7.14 1.71
C PHE A 29 -6.89 -6.39 0.86
N VAL A 30 -6.37 -5.58 -0.05
CA VAL A 30 -7.12 -5.07 -1.20
C VAL A 30 -6.51 -5.72 -2.42
N VAL A 31 -7.33 -6.36 -3.23
CA VAL A 31 -6.90 -7.10 -4.41
C VAL A 31 -7.50 -6.46 -5.65
N ALA A 32 -6.66 -6.18 -6.64
CA ALA A 32 -7.09 -5.74 -7.95
C ALA A 32 -7.14 -6.96 -8.88
N ALA A 33 -8.31 -7.26 -9.39
CA ALA A 33 -8.54 -8.39 -10.27
C ALA A 33 -9.11 -7.92 -11.61
N ASP A 34 -8.98 -8.77 -12.62
CA ASP A 34 -9.58 -8.51 -13.93
C ASP A 34 -11.11 -8.58 -13.80
N VAL A 35 -11.81 -7.62 -14.40
CA VAL A 35 -13.27 -7.55 -14.35
C VAL A 35 -13.93 -8.77 -14.99
N GLU A 36 -13.33 -9.28 -16.05
CA GLU A 36 -13.88 -10.42 -16.80
C GLU A 36 -13.42 -11.77 -16.26
N ASP A 37 -12.31 -11.78 -15.50
CA ASP A 37 -11.75 -13.01 -14.90
C ASP A 37 -11.26 -12.69 -13.49
N ALA A 38 -12.12 -12.89 -12.51
CA ALA A 38 -11.82 -12.60 -11.12
C ALA A 38 -10.69 -13.47 -10.53
N ALA A 39 -10.34 -14.58 -11.19
CA ALA A 39 -9.20 -15.41 -10.80
C ALA A 39 -7.86 -14.80 -11.24
N LEU A 40 -7.88 -13.84 -12.16
CA LEU A 40 -6.67 -13.16 -12.63
C LEU A 40 -6.38 -11.95 -11.73
N VAL A 41 -5.45 -12.11 -10.81
CA VAL A 41 -5.03 -11.06 -9.88
C VAL A 41 -3.98 -10.19 -10.56
N LEU A 42 -4.25 -8.88 -10.64
CA LEU A 42 -3.37 -7.90 -11.27
C LEU A 42 -2.43 -7.24 -10.28
N GLY A 43 -2.82 -7.21 -9.01
CA GLY A 43 -2.03 -6.65 -7.94
C GLY A 43 -2.76 -6.74 -6.61
N TYR A 44 -2.04 -6.45 -5.52
CA TYR A 44 -2.65 -6.46 -4.19
C TYR A 44 -1.86 -5.59 -3.22
N ALA A 45 -2.52 -5.19 -2.13
CA ALA A 45 -1.91 -4.48 -1.02
C ALA A 45 -2.26 -5.21 0.28
N CYS A 46 -1.29 -5.29 1.19
CA CYS A 46 -1.48 -5.86 2.52
C CYS A 46 -1.22 -4.81 3.58
N PHE A 47 -2.15 -4.67 4.51
CA PHE A 47 -2.07 -3.65 5.55
C PHE A 47 -2.73 -4.15 6.83
N GLY A 48 -2.52 -3.43 7.93
CA GLY A 48 -3.12 -3.78 9.22
C GLY A 48 -2.92 -2.69 10.24
N THR A 49 -3.62 -2.78 11.36
CA THR A 49 -3.50 -1.83 12.46
C THR A 49 -2.12 -1.93 13.11
N THR A 50 -1.48 -0.78 13.29
CA THR A 50 -0.21 -0.73 14.02
C THR A 50 -0.46 -1.02 15.50
N PRO A 51 0.25 -1.99 16.10
CA PRO A 51 0.05 -2.31 17.51
C PRO A 51 0.21 -1.10 18.43
N LEU A 52 -0.61 -1.05 19.48
CA LEU A 52 -0.59 -0.03 20.53
C LEU A 52 -0.98 1.37 20.03
N THR A 53 -1.64 1.48 18.89
CA THR A 53 -2.08 2.77 18.35
C THR A 53 -3.59 2.84 18.21
N HIS A 54 -4.08 4.06 18.17
CA HIS A 54 -5.49 4.37 17.88
C HIS A 54 -5.55 5.17 16.58
N GLY A 55 -5.72 4.47 15.46
CA GLY A 55 -5.89 5.13 14.18
C GLY A 55 -4.69 5.15 13.26
N THR A 56 -3.61 4.44 13.61
CA THR A 56 -2.44 4.25 12.76
C THR A 56 -2.47 2.84 12.16
N CYS A 57 -2.20 2.74 10.86
CA CYS A 57 -2.09 1.47 10.16
C CYS A 57 -0.76 1.40 9.44
N ASP A 58 -0.25 0.18 9.30
CA ASP A 58 0.93 -0.10 8.49
C ASP A 58 0.51 -0.65 7.14
N LEU A 59 1.13 -0.15 6.08
CA LEU A 59 1.12 -0.80 4.78
C LEU A 59 2.34 -1.72 4.73
N TYR A 60 2.11 -3.02 4.74
CA TYR A 60 3.21 -3.99 4.76
C TYR A 60 3.84 -4.14 3.39
N TRP A 61 3.02 -4.27 2.34
CA TRP A 61 3.52 -4.27 0.96
C TRP A 61 2.38 -3.98 -0.02
N ILE A 62 2.79 -3.56 -1.21
CA ILE A 62 1.92 -3.41 -2.36
C ILE A 62 2.66 -3.99 -3.56
N ALA A 63 1.99 -4.85 -4.31
CA ALA A 63 2.60 -5.56 -5.43
C ALA A 63 1.67 -5.50 -6.64
N VAL A 64 2.26 -5.23 -7.79
CA VAL A 64 1.55 -5.19 -9.08
C VAL A 64 2.31 -6.09 -10.04
N ASP A 65 1.60 -6.85 -10.87
CA ASP A 65 2.20 -7.65 -11.92
C ASP A 65 3.21 -6.80 -12.71
N PRO A 66 4.47 -7.23 -12.83
CA PRO A 66 5.50 -6.43 -13.53
C PRO A 66 5.11 -6.04 -14.95
N ALA A 67 4.33 -6.87 -15.65
CA ALA A 67 3.85 -6.57 -17.00
C ALA A 67 2.90 -5.36 -17.04
N LEU A 68 2.36 -4.96 -15.88
CA LEU A 68 1.38 -3.89 -15.76
C LEU A 68 1.93 -2.65 -15.06
N HIS A 69 3.23 -2.62 -14.76
CA HIS A 69 3.85 -1.46 -14.13
C HIS A 69 3.71 -0.22 -15.03
N GLY A 70 3.43 0.93 -14.40
CA GLY A 70 3.18 2.16 -15.12
C GLY A 70 1.74 2.36 -15.57
N GLY A 71 0.87 1.37 -15.37
CA GLY A 71 -0.54 1.44 -15.76
C GLY A 71 -1.48 2.05 -14.71
N GLY A 72 -0.97 2.48 -13.57
CA GLY A 72 -1.79 3.12 -12.54
C GLY A 72 -2.43 2.15 -11.53
N ILE A 73 -2.18 0.85 -11.64
CA ILE A 73 -2.79 -0.14 -10.72
C ILE A 73 -2.31 0.06 -9.29
N GLY A 74 -1.02 0.34 -9.09
CA GLY A 74 -0.48 0.62 -7.76
C GLY A 74 -1.17 1.80 -7.09
N ARG A 75 -1.41 2.87 -7.84
CA ARG A 75 -2.12 4.04 -7.34
C ARG A 75 -3.57 3.71 -6.97
N VAL A 76 -4.26 2.95 -7.82
CA VAL A 76 -5.65 2.55 -7.55
C VAL A 76 -5.72 1.70 -6.28
N LEU A 77 -4.79 0.76 -6.10
CA LEU A 77 -4.70 -0.06 -4.89
C LEU A 77 -4.44 0.81 -3.66
N PHE A 78 -3.47 1.72 -3.75
CA PHE A 78 -3.12 2.60 -2.63
C PHE A 78 -4.29 3.49 -2.24
N ASP A 79 -4.96 4.10 -3.22
CA ASP A 79 -6.11 4.96 -2.99
C ASP A 79 -7.27 4.17 -2.35
N GLU A 80 -7.46 2.90 -2.73
CA GLU A 80 -8.48 2.05 -2.12
C GLU A 80 -8.14 1.73 -0.65
N VAL A 81 -6.88 1.43 -0.35
CA VAL A 81 -6.44 1.24 1.04
C VAL A 81 -6.75 2.50 1.86
N ALA A 82 -6.40 3.67 1.33
CA ALA A 82 -6.67 4.94 2.01
C ALA A 82 -8.16 5.17 2.23
N ARG A 83 -9.00 4.83 1.24
CA ARG A 83 -10.45 4.96 1.35
C ARG A 83 -11.02 4.05 2.44
N VAL A 84 -10.61 2.79 2.44
CA VAL A 84 -11.04 1.79 3.43
C VAL A 84 -10.68 2.25 4.84
N LEU A 85 -9.44 2.69 5.02
CA LEU A 85 -8.96 3.12 6.33
C LEU A 85 -9.65 4.39 6.83
N ARG A 86 -9.93 5.35 5.93
CA ARG A 86 -10.71 6.53 6.30
C ARG A 86 -12.11 6.16 6.76
N ALA A 87 -12.76 5.25 6.04
CA ALA A 87 -14.09 4.78 6.40
C ALA A 87 -14.10 4.11 7.78
N ASP A 88 -12.99 3.47 8.16
CA ASP A 88 -12.81 2.83 9.47
C ASP A 88 -12.37 3.82 10.56
N GLY A 89 -12.27 5.10 10.26
CA GLY A 89 -11.87 6.12 11.24
C GLY A 89 -10.37 6.20 11.50
N LYS A 90 -9.55 5.58 10.67
CA LYS A 90 -8.10 5.67 10.79
C LYS A 90 -7.61 7.02 10.25
N HIS A 91 -6.52 7.55 10.83
CA HIS A 91 -6.06 8.89 10.44
C HIS A 91 -4.69 8.91 9.76
N GLN A 92 -3.95 7.79 9.75
CA GLN A 92 -2.67 7.75 9.04
C GLN A 92 -2.26 6.33 8.65
N LEU A 93 -1.49 6.27 7.56
CA LEU A 93 -0.92 5.04 7.03
C LEU A 93 0.60 5.22 6.99
N VAL A 94 1.33 4.27 7.56
CA VAL A 94 2.78 4.31 7.67
C VAL A 94 3.38 3.22 6.79
N ILE A 95 4.43 3.58 6.04
CA ILE A 95 5.14 2.68 5.15
C ILE A 95 6.62 2.72 5.50
N GLU A 96 7.24 1.56 5.68
CA GLU A 96 8.67 1.44 5.90
C GLU A 96 9.34 0.90 4.64
N THR A 97 10.44 1.51 4.23
CA THR A 97 11.18 1.08 3.04
C THR A 97 12.67 1.36 3.19
N SER A 98 13.47 0.74 2.31
CA SER A 98 14.91 0.88 2.26
C SER A 98 15.33 2.14 1.50
N SER A 99 16.49 2.71 1.87
CA SER A 99 17.08 3.84 1.15
C SER A 99 17.98 3.41 -0.01
N ARG A 100 18.10 2.12 -0.29
CA ARG A 100 18.94 1.62 -1.38
C ARG A 100 18.49 2.19 -2.73
N ALA A 101 19.46 2.31 -3.65
CA ALA A 101 19.19 2.88 -4.97
C ALA A 101 18.17 2.08 -5.78
N ASP A 102 18.14 0.75 -5.61
CA ASP A 102 17.17 -0.10 -6.32
C ASP A 102 15.73 0.06 -5.79
N TYR A 103 15.53 0.72 -4.64
CA TYR A 103 14.22 1.08 -4.11
C TYR A 103 13.79 2.50 -4.49
N GLU A 104 14.57 3.22 -5.28
CA GLU A 104 14.21 4.59 -5.68
C GLU A 104 12.85 4.69 -6.37
N PRO A 105 12.51 3.80 -7.32
CA PRO A 105 11.16 3.84 -7.92
C PRO A 105 10.05 3.63 -6.89
N THR A 106 10.27 2.78 -5.90
CA THR A 106 9.32 2.53 -4.82
C THR A 106 9.12 3.80 -3.98
N ARG A 107 10.20 4.45 -3.57
CA ARG A 107 10.12 5.70 -2.82
C ARG A 107 9.42 6.79 -3.61
N ALA A 108 9.73 6.92 -4.90
CA ALA A 108 9.08 7.89 -5.79
C ALA A 108 7.56 7.62 -5.88
N PHE A 109 7.17 6.36 -5.93
CA PHE A 109 5.76 5.97 -5.94
C PHE A 109 5.05 6.50 -4.69
N TYR A 110 5.61 6.29 -3.49
CA TYR A 110 4.98 6.75 -2.26
C TYR A 110 4.82 8.27 -2.22
N LEU A 111 5.81 9.00 -2.72
CA LEU A 111 5.69 10.47 -2.82
C LEU A 111 4.56 10.87 -3.78
N ARG A 112 4.45 10.18 -4.92
CA ARG A 112 3.40 10.48 -5.90
C ARG A 112 1.99 10.22 -5.36
N VAL A 113 1.82 9.24 -4.50
CA VAL A 113 0.49 8.93 -3.92
C VAL A 113 0.22 9.71 -2.64
N GLY A 114 1.02 10.72 -2.36
CA GLY A 114 0.73 11.68 -1.30
C GLY A 114 1.37 11.39 0.05
N CYS A 115 2.35 10.49 0.09
CA CYS A 115 3.12 10.26 1.30
C CYS A 115 4.23 11.30 1.48
N VAL A 116 4.63 11.51 2.72
CA VAL A 116 5.74 12.40 3.11
C VAL A 116 6.75 11.57 3.90
N GLU A 117 8.03 11.79 3.66
CA GLU A 117 9.08 11.20 4.48
C GLU A 117 9.04 11.84 5.87
N GLU A 118 8.73 11.05 6.89
CA GLU A 118 8.58 11.54 8.27
C GLU A 118 9.78 11.26 9.14
N ALA A 119 10.50 10.15 8.89
CA ALA A 119 11.61 9.73 9.73
C ALA A 119 12.56 8.83 8.97
N ARG A 120 13.76 8.69 9.50
CA ARG A 120 14.80 7.85 8.92
C ARG A 120 15.67 7.28 10.03
N VAL A 121 15.94 5.98 9.98
CA VAL A 121 16.91 5.34 10.88
C VAL A 121 18.11 4.92 10.03
N ARG A 122 19.25 5.56 10.28
CA ARG A 122 20.47 5.31 9.51
C ARG A 122 20.99 3.91 9.77
N ASP A 123 21.51 3.28 8.71
CA ASP A 123 22.18 1.98 8.79
C ASP A 123 21.32 0.88 9.41
N PHE A 124 20.01 0.97 9.22
CA PHE A 124 19.06 0.05 9.85
C PHE A 124 19.17 -1.38 9.30
N TYR A 125 19.17 -1.52 7.98
CA TYR A 125 19.24 -2.84 7.33
C TYR A 125 20.69 -3.30 7.18
N SER A 126 21.59 -2.37 6.87
CA SER A 126 23.02 -2.56 6.79
C SER A 126 23.67 -1.18 6.69
N ARG A 127 25.00 -1.10 6.73
CA ARG A 127 25.69 0.18 6.57
C ARG A 127 25.34 0.79 5.21
N GLY A 128 24.86 2.04 5.23
CA GLY A 128 24.44 2.76 4.04
C GLY A 128 23.02 2.43 3.58
N ASP A 129 22.32 1.55 4.26
CA ASP A 129 20.95 1.18 3.93
C ASP A 129 20.02 1.56 5.10
N ASP A 130 19.41 2.72 4.96
CA ASP A 130 18.57 3.31 6.00
C ASP A 130 17.14 2.78 5.92
N LYS A 131 16.46 2.75 7.05
CA LYS A 131 15.01 2.57 7.08
C LYS A 131 14.37 3.94 6.97
N VAL A 132 13.51 4.11 5.96
CA VAL A 132 12.80 5.36 5.70
C VAL A 132 11.33 5.14 5.99
N PHE A 133 10.74 6.05 6.76
CA PHE A 133 9.31 6.03 7.08
C PHE A 133 8.58 7.07 6.25
N TYR A 134 7.62 6.61 5.45
CA TYR A 134 6.69 7.46 4.73
C TYR A 134 5.35 7.42 5.42
N VAL A 135 4.67 8.55 5.47
CA VAL A 135 3.35 8.65 6.11
C VAL A 135 2.38 9.31 5.14
N ARG A 136 1.23 8.68 4.95
CA ARG A 136 0.08 9.26 4.28
C ARG A 136 -0.95 9.64 5.34
N ARG A 137 -1.17 10.93 5.52
CA ARG A 137 -2.26 11.40 6.38
C ARG A 137 -3.58 11.13 5.68
N LEU A 138 -4.55 10.61 6.42
CA LEU A 138 -5.88 10.32 5.90
C LEU A 138 -6.80 11.43 6.36
N ALA A 139 -7.42 12.13 5.41
CA ALA A 139 -8.32 13.21 5.74
C ALA A 139 -9.50 12.68 6.55
N THR A 140 -9.77 13.32 7.68
CA THR A 140 -11.00 13.08 8.44
C THR A 140 -12.07 14.00 7.89
N SER A 141 -13.19 13.39 7.52
CA SER A 141 -14.34 14.16 7.08
C SER A 141 -15.14 14.66 8.27
#